data_163329303a203dc52b5983bfcc124a8a
#
_entry.id   163329303a203dc52b5983bfcc124a8a
#
_cell.length_a   1.000
_cell.length_b   1.000
_cell.length_c   1.000
_cell.angle_alpha   90.00
_cell.angle_beta   90.00
_cell.angle_gamma   90.00
#
_symmetry.space_group_name_H-M   'P 1'
#
loop_
_entity.id
_entity.type
_entity.pdbx_description
1 polymer ?
#
loop_
_entity_poly.entity_id
_entity_poly.type
_entity_poly.pdbx_seq_one_letter_code
_entity_poly.pdbx_strand_id
1 'polypeptide(L)'
;MTAPRSKTLLTIIALSIAAATAGCTTRDADGTSPSSASNTSVAAPSSPSSRRSKYVDGTYNATGQYGGLPSSIGVSVTLVDDVISAVTVTPHATDPTSLDYQTRFAQAVPALVVGRNIDEVNLSKVAGSSGTPDGFNAAIQRIKAIARS
;
A
#
# COMPACT_ATOMS: atom_id res chain seq x y z
N MET A 1 -38.69 28.89 -2.34
CA MET A 1 -37.78 29.53 -3.29
C MET A 1 -36.70 28.54 -3.66
N THR A 2 -36.57 28.31 -4.88
CA THR A 2 -36.17 27.21 -5.74
C THR A 2 -34.69 26.86 -5.71
N ALA A 3 -34.35 25.58 -5.50
CA ALA A 3 -33.01 25.05 -5.67
C ALA A 3 -32.72 24.69 -7.14
N PRO A 4 -31.54 24.95 -7.69
CA PRO A 4 -31.13 24.38 -8.96
C PRO A 4 -30.45 23.02 -8.80
N ARG A 5 -31.01 22.02 -9.47
CA ARG A 5 -30.42 20.72 -9.72
C ARG A 5 -29.36 20.84 -10.83
N SER A 6 -28.12 20.58 -10.56
CA SER A 6 -27.09 20.40 -11.59
C SER A 6 -26.94 18.91 -11.91
N LYS A 7 -27.29 18.56 -13.13
CA LYS A 7 -27.08 17.26 -13.75
C LYS A 7 -25.64 17.21 -14.26
N THR A 8 -24.84 16.30 -13.78
CA THR A 8 -23.50 16.05 -14.32
C THR A 8 -23.55 14.82 -15.23
N LEU A 9 -23.17 15.05 -16.48
CA LEU A 9 -23.11 14.05 -17.55
C LEU A 9 -22.00 13.02 -17.27
N LEU A 10 -22.39 11.74 -17.45
CA LEU A 10 -21.45 10.63 -17.65
C LEU A 10 -20.84 10.73 -19.05
N THR A 11 -19.51 10.81 -19.13
CA THR A 11 -18.80 10.58 -20.39
C THR A 11 -18.05 9.26 -20.27
N ILE A 12 -18.58 8.25 -20.95
CA ILE A 12 -17.94 6.93 -21.14
C ILE A 12 -17.08 7.04 -22.39
N ILE A 13 -15.78 6.89 -22.27
CA ILE A 13 -14.88 6.70 -23.41
C ILE A 13 -14.39 5.25 -23.38
N ALA A 14 -14.98 4.44 -24.27
CA ALA A 14 -14.50 3.13 -24.61
C ALA A 14 -13.47 3.26 -25.73
N LEU A 15 -12.26 2.78 -25.54
CA LEU A 15 -11.28 2.63 -26.62
C LEU A 15 -10.88 1.16 -26.73
N SER A 16 -11.45 0.50 -27.72
CA SER A 16 -11.11 -0.85 -28.14
C SER A 16 -10.02 -0.78 -29.21
N ILE A 17 -8.91 -1.48 -29.03
CA ILE A 17 -7.99 -1.77 -30.12
C ILE A 17 -7.71 -3.27 -30.12
N ALA A 18 -8.24 -3.94 -31.14
CA ALA A 18 -7.88 -5.30 -31.53
C ALA A 18 -6.85 -5.23 -32.66
N ALA A 19 -5.78 -6.02 -32.57
CA ALA A 19 -4.96 -6.35 -33.72
C ALA A 19 -4.43 -7.78 -33.58
N ALA A 20 -4.99 -8.65 -34.41
CA ALA A 20 -4.51 -10.01 -34.66
C ALA A 20 -3.54 -9.95 -35.83
N THR A 21 -2.43 -10.71 -35.78
CA THR A 21 -1.74 -11.20 -36.98
C THR A 21 -1.15 -12.56 -36.69
N ALA A 22 -1.69 -13.53 -37.42
CA ALA A 22 -1.18 -14.88 -37.58
C ALA A 22 0.00 -14.89 -38.57
N GLY A 23 0.97 -15.78 -38.34
CA GLY A 23 2.04 -16.07 -39.28
C GLY A 23 2.61 -17.47 -39.05
N CYS A 24 2.01 -18.48 -39.67
CA CYS A 24 2.60 -19.80 -39.84
C CYS A 24 3.63 -19.76 -40.98
N THR A 25 4.78 -20.38 -40.81
CA THR A 25 5.53 -20.99 -41.92
C THR A 25 6.28 -22.22 -41.43
N THR A 26 5.85 -23.34 -41.94
CA THR A 26 6.50 -24.64 -41.89
C THR A 26 7.69 -24.69 -42.87
N ARG A 27 8.78 -25.36 -42.50
CA ARG A 27 9.63 -26.12 -43.42
C ARG A 27 10.44 -27.17 -42.67
N ASP A 28 10.23 -28.38 -43.16
CA ASP A 28 10.96 -29.61 -42.90
C ASP A 28 12.42 -29.54 -43.35
N ALA A 29 13.30 -30.24 -42.67
CA ALA A 29 14.14 -31.29 -43.18
C ALA A 29 15.29 -31.65 -42.23
N ASP A 30 15.20 -32.87 -41.70
CA ASP A 30 16.21 -33.94 -41.71
C ASP A 30 17.64 -33.65 -41.21
N GLY A 31 18.09 -34.49 -40.26
CA GLY A 31 19.53 -34.74 -40.11
C GLY A 31 20.04 -34.97 -38.68
N THR A 32 19.92 -36.22 -38.19
CA THR A 32 20.96 -36.88 -37.36
C THR A 32 21.25 -36.38 -35.95
N SER A 33 20.83 -37.14 -34.93
CA SER A 33 21.45 -37.29 -33.59
C SER A 33 22.93 -37.67 -33.67
N PRO A 34 23.78 -37.38 -32.64
CA PRO A 34 23.55 -37.90 -31.30
C PRO A 34 23.97 -36.99 -30.13
N SER A 35 23.29 -37.24 -29.01
CA SER A 35 23.84 -37.31 -27.64
C SER A 35 24.81 -36.22 -27.15
N SER A 36 24.29 -35.36 -26.33
CA SER A 36 24.98 -34.91 -25.09
C SER A 36 23.95 -34.43 -24.10
N ALA A 37 23.82 -35.20 -23.05
CA ALA A 37 23.05 -34.84 -21.86
C ALA A 37 23.67 -33.61 -21.22
N SER A 38 23.03 -32.46 -21.38
CA SER A 38 23.24 -31.31 -20.50
C SER A 38 22.05 -31.28 -19.55
N ASN A 39 22.29 -31.79 -18.37
CA ASN A 39 21.45 -31.51 -17.20
C ASN A 39 21.32 -30.00 -17.01
N THR A 40 20.34 -29.42 -17.64
CA THR A 40 19.85 -28.10 -17.21
C THR A 40 19.04 -28.35 -15.93
N SER A 41 19.74 -28.25 -14.81
CA SER A 41 19.12 -28.12 -13.50
C SER A 41 18.23 -26.89 -13.58
N VAL A 42 16.95 -27.11 -13.82
CA VAL A 42 15.92 -26.10 -13.62
C VAL A 42 15.96 -25.80 -12.12
N ALA A 43 16.57 -24.68 -11.76
CA ALA A 43 16.47 -24.15 -10.42
C ALA A 43 14.97 -24.00 -10.13
N ALA A 44 14.45 -24.86 -9.28
CA ALA A 44 13.14 -24.70 -8.70
C ALA A 44 13.07 -23.27 -8.10
N PRO A 45 11.96 -22.53 -8.29
CA PRO A 45 11.80 -21.28 -7.59
C PRO A 45 11.94 -21.58 -6.11
N SER A 46 12.97 -21.00 -5.50
CA SER A 46 13.18 -21.07 -4.06
C SER A 46 11.91 -20.53 -3.42
N SER A 47 11.14 -21.41 -2.81
CA SER A 47 10.04 -21.03 -1.94
C SER A 47 10.56 -19.95 -0.99
N PRO A 48 9.86 -18.81 -0.85
CA PRO A 48 10.28 -17.82 0.13
C PRO A 48 10.33 -18.53 1.48
N SER A 49 11.50 -18.55 2.10
CA SER A 49 11.67 -18.99 3.49
C SER A 49 10.57 -18.33 4.28
N SER A 50 9.66 -19.10 4.83
CA SER A 50 8.64 -18.66 5.77
C SER A 50 9.36 -18.13 7.01
N ARG A 51 9.84 -16.89 6.96
CA ARG A 51 10.11 -16.14 8.17
C ARG A 51 8.77 -16.06 8.86
N ARG A 52 8.69 -16.60 10.07
CA ARG A 52 7.47 -16.42 10.86
C ARG A 52 7.28 -14.93 11.04
N SER A 53 6.24 -14.38 10.41
CA SER A 53 5.84 -13.01 10.60
C SER A 53 5.55 -12.80 12.09
N LYS A 54 5.96 -11.68 12.62
CA LYS A 54 5.71 -11.30 14.02
C LYS A 54 4.27 -10.83 14.21
N TYR A 55 3.67 -10.38 13.12
CA TYR A 55 2.31 -9.87 13.06
C TYR A 55 1.48 -10.71 12.08
N VAL A 56 0.19 -10.83 12.35
CA VAL A 56 -0.75 -11.47 11.43
C VAL A 56 -1.02 -10.53 10.26
N ASP A 57 -1.05 -11.08 9.05
CA ASP A 57 -1.43 -10.33 7.86
C ASP A 57 -2.88 -9.86 7.95
N GLY A 58 -3.15 -8.66 7.49
CA GLY A 58 -4.49 -8.09 7.53
C GLY A 58 -4.53 -6.58 7.56
N THR A 59 -5.73 -6.02 7.58
CA THR A 59 -5.97 -4.58 7.71
C THR A 59 -6.40 -4.24 9.12
N TYR A 60 -5.69 -3.31 9.74
CA TYR A 60 -5.86 -2.89 11.12
C TYR A 60 -6.13 -1.39 11.20
N ASN A 61 -7.03 -1.01 12.12
CA ASN A 61 -7.40 0.38 12.33
C ASN A 61 -7.12 0.78 13.78
N ALA A 62 -6.55 1.96 13.96
CA ALA A 62 -6.37 2.55 15.29
C ALA A 62 -6.47 4.06 15.23
N THR A 63 -6.91 4.65 16.34
CA THR A 63 -6.87 6.11 16.53
C THR A 63 -5.61 6.47 17.30
N GLY A 64 -4.82 7.42 16.78
CA GLY A 64 -3.69 7.99 17.49
C GLY A 64 -4.00 9.35 18.03
N GLN A 65 -3.80 9.54 19.33
CA GLN A 65 -3.96 10.83 20.02
C GLN A 65 -2.59 11.51 20.19
N TYR A 66 -2.59 12.82 20.18
CA TYR A 66 -1.38 13.64 20.39
C TYR A 66 -1.71 15.00 20.95
N GLY A 67 -0.68 15.67 21.51
CA GLY A 67 -0.81 16.99 22.09
C GLY A 67 -1.56 17.02 23.43
N GLY A 68 -1.65 18.22 24.01
CA GLY A 68 -2.33 18.45 25.31
C GLY A 68 -3.85 18.66 25.20
N LEU A 69 -4.39 18.81 24.00
CA LEU A 69 -5.81 18.86 23.67
C LEU A 69 -6.22 17.55 23.00
N PRO A 70 -7.53 17.21 22.93
CA PRO A 70 -7.98 15.97 22.33
C PRO A 70 -7.81 15.99 20.80
N SER A 71 -6.57 16.14 20.34
CA SER A 71 -6.22 16.02 18.94
C SER A 71 -5.96 14.55 18.58
N SER A 72 -6.56 14.08 17.50
CA SER A 72 -6.41 12.70 17.07
C SER A 72 -6.46 12.56 15.54
N ILE A 73 -5.94 11.44 15.07
CA ILE A 73 -6.09 10.98 13.68
C ILE A 73 -6.48 9.51 13.67
N GLY A 74 -7.24 9.10 12.68
CA GLY A 74 -7.47 7.70 12.36
C GLY A 74 -6.34 7.17 11.48
N VAL A 75 -5.89 5.94 11.72
CA VAL A 75 -4.85 5.28 10.91
C VAL A 75 -5.34 3.88 10.57
N SER A 76 -5.36 3.56 9.28
CA SER A 76 -5.61 2.22 8.75
C SER A 76 -4.33 1.71 8.09
N VAL A 77 -3.88 0.51 8.44
CA VAL A 77 -2.67 -0.12 7.91
C VAL A 77 -2.99 -1.53 7.45
N THR A 78 -2.54 -1.89 6.26
CA THR A 78 -2.56 -3.27 5.78
C THR A 78 -1.15 -3.85 5.90
N LEU A 79 -1.03 -4.99 6.59
CA LEU A 79 0.22 -5.72 6.78
C LEU A 79 0.26 -6.97 5.91
N VAL A 80 1.43 -7.23 5.33
CA VAL A 80 1.79 -8.47 4.65
C VAL A 80 3.24 -8.79 5.02
N ASP A 81 3.49 -9.92 5.64
CA ASP A 81 4.83 -10.35 6.09
C ASP A 81 5.56 -9.28 6.93
N ASP A 82 4.88 -8.68 7.91
CA ASP A 82 5.37 -7.59 8.76
C ASP A 82 5.63 -6.26 8.03
N VAL A 83 5.35 -6.18 6.73
CA VAL A 83 5.55 -4.99 5.90
C VAL A 83 4.23 -4.25 5.70
N ILE A 84 4.27 -2.93 5.74
CA ILE A 84 3.13 -2.08 5.43
C ILE A 84 2.92 -2.08 3.91
N SER A 85 1.87 -2.76 3.44
CA SER A 85 1.49 -2.79 2.03
C SER A 85 0.58 -1.63 1.63
N ALA A 86 -0.20 -1.11 2.58
CA ALA A 86 -1.03 0.07 2.39
C ALA A 86 -1.22 0.84 3.70
N VAL A 87 -1.40 2.15 3.61
CA VAL A 87 -1.73 3.01 4.75
C VAL A 87 -2.69 4.11 4.34
N THR A 88 -3.64 4.42 5.20
CA THR A 88 -4.54 5.56 5.08
C THR A 88 -4.60 6.29 6.40
N VAL A 89 -4.51 7.61 6.35
CA VAL A 89 -4.67 8.49 7.52
C VAL A 89 -5.91 9.35 7.34
N THR A 90 -6.78 9.32 8.34
CA THR A 90 -8.02 10.11 8.37
C THR A 90 -7.87 11.27 9.35
N PRO A 91 -7.94 12.52 8.89
CA PRO A 91 -7.97 13.69 9.76
C PRO A 91 -9.22 13.71 10.64
N HIS A 92 -9.07 14.09 11.92
CA HIS A 92 -10.18 14.28 12.86
C HIS A 92 -10.29 15.72 13.37
N ALA A 93 -9.38 16.60 12.98
CA ALA A 93 -9.42 18.00 13.41
C ALA A 93 -10.63 18.72 12.81
N THR A 94 -11.26 19.57 13.62
CA THR A 94 -12.35 20.46 13.22
C THR A 94 -11.89 21.90 13.05
N ASP A 95 -10.74 22.25 13.66
CA ASP A 95 -10.08 23.54 13.47
C ASP A 95 -9.41 23.59 12.09
N PRO A 96 -9.61 24.66 11.29
CA PRO A 96 -9.09 24.74 9.92
C PRO A 96 -7.57 24.59 9.82
N THR A 97 -6.82 25.17 10.75
CA THR A 97 -5.35 25.11 10.75
C THR A 97 -4.86 23.70 11.06
N SER A 98 -5.41 23.07 12.08
CA SER A 98 -5.09 21.69 12.45
C SER A 98 -5.50 20.70 11.36
N LEU A 99 -6.66 20.92 10.72
CA LEU A 99 -7.14 20.10 9.61
C LEU A 99 -6.20 20.18 8.40
N ASP A 100 -5.69 21.37 8.06
CA ASP A 100 -4.71 21.55 7.00
C ASP A 100 -3.42 20.75 7.27
N TYR A 101 -2.87 20.84 8.48
CA TYR A 101 -1.70 20.05 8.87
C TYR A 101 -1.96 18.55 8.82
N GLN A 102 -3.10 18.09 9.33
CA GLN A 102 -3.46 16.66 9.29
C GLN A 102 -3.66 16.18 7.85
N THR A 103 -4.25 16.99 6.98
CA THR A 103 -4.48 16.66 5.58
C THR A 103 -3.16 16.52 4.81
N ARG A 104 -2.24 17.48 4.97
CA ARG A 104 -0.90 17.40 4.34
C ARG A 104 -0.12 16.20 4.87
N PHE A 105 -0.22 15.92 6.16
CA PHE A 105 0.37 14.74 6.76
C PHE A 105 -0.19 13.45 6.13
N ALA A 106 -1.52 13.33 6.04
CA ALA A 106 -2.18 12.16 5.47
C ALA A 106 -1.75 11.89 4.01
N GLN A 107 -1.53 12.94 3.22
CA GLN A 107 -1.05 12.84 1.85
C GLN A 107 0.42 12.39 1.75
N ALA A 108 1.25 12.78 2.71
CA ALA A 108 2.69 12.49 2.67
C ALA A 108 3.04 11.10 3.24
N VAL A 109 2.27 10.58 4.21
CA VAL A 109 2.60 9.35 4.93
C VAL A 109 2.76 8.12 4.05
N PRO A 110 1.89 7.83 3.04
CA PRO A 110 2.03 6.63 2.23
C PRO A 110 3.41 6.49 1.58
N ALA A 111 3.96 7.59 1.04
CA ALA A 111 5.28 7.58 0.41
C ALA A 111 6.44 7.32 1.41
N LEU A 112 6.20 7.51 2.70
CA LEU A 112 7.22 7.36 3.74
C LEU A 112 7.23 5.97 4.39
N VAL A 113 6.09 5.27 4.40
CA VAL A 113 5.93 4.06 5.21
C VAL A 113 5.53 2.82 4.41
N VAL A 114 4.93 2.95 3.23
CA VAL A 114 4.60 1.80 2.38
C VAL A 114 5.89 1.11 1.92
N GLY A 115 5.92 -0.21 2.01
CA GLY A 115 7.10 -1.03 1.72
C GLY A 115 8.09 -1.15 2.88
N ARG A 116 7.84 -0.53 4.03
CA ARG A 116 8.69 -0.64 5.22
C ARG A 116 8.14 -1.64 6.23
N ASN A 117 9.05 -2.29 6.95
CA ASN A 117 8.65 -3.10 8.10
C ASN A 117 8.01 -2.21 9.16
N ILE A 118 6.87 -2.65 9.72
CA ILE A 118 6.11 -1.85 10.70
C ILE A 118 6.92 -1.53 11.97
N ASP A 119 7.90 -2.38 12.33
CA ASP A 119 8.75 -2.14 13.49
C ASP A 119 9.77 -1.01 13.27
N GLU A 120 10.09 -0.70 12.02
CA GLU A 120 11.02 0.37 11.65
C GLU A 120 10.34 1.72 11.43
N VAL A 121 9.01 1.75 11.49
CA VAL A 121 8.24 2.97 11.25
C VAL A 121 8.17 3.81 12.51
N ASN A 122 8.82 4.96 12.46
CA ASN A 122 8.75 6.03 13.45
C ASN A 122 8.92 7.37 12.72
N LEU A 123 7.90 8.21 12.77
CA LEU A 123 7.89 9.51 12.11
C LEU A 123 8.10 10.63 13.13
N SER A 124 8.90 11.63 12.79
CA SER A 124 9.20 12.78 13.68
C SER A 124 8.55 14.08 13.19
N LYS A 125 8.90 14.53 11.98
CA LYS A 125 8.34 15.73 11.37
C LYS A 125 7.96 15.44 9.94
N VAL A 126 6.69 15.65 9.58
CA VAL A 126 6.17 15.38 8.24
C VAL A 126 5.28 16.53 7.80
N ALA A 127 5.48 17.02 6.59
CA ALA A 127 4.68 18.08 5.96
C ALA A 127 4.47 19.32 6.84
N GLY A 128 5.49 19.69 7.64
CA GLY A 128 5.45 20.85 8.54
C GLY A 128 4.82 20.58 9.90
N SER A 129 4.20 19.42 10.12
CA SER A 129 3.66 19.04 11.44
C SER A 129 4.67 18.24 12.24
N SER A 130 4.79 18.56 13.55
CA SER A 130 5.55 17.77 14.52
C SER A 130 4.65 17.01 15.50
N GLY A 131 3.41 17.46 15.72
CA GLY A 131 2.47 16.81 16.63
C GLY A 131 1.72 15.64 15.96
N THR A 132 1.26 15.79 14.72
CA THR A 132 0.52 14.74 14.00
C THR A 132 1.31 13.43 13.89
N PRO A 133 2.64 13.43 13.64
CA PRO A 133 3.45 12.20 13.69
C PRO A 133 3.39 11.46 15.02
N ASP A 134 3.28 12.15 16.14
CA ASP A 134 3.16 11.49 17.47
C ASP A 134 1.87 10.68 17.56
N GLY A 135 0.76 11.23 17.04
CA GLY A 135 -0.50 10.51 16.91
C GLY A 135 -0.37 9.29 15.99
N PHE A 136 0.31 9.45 14.86
CA PHE A 136 0.57 8.33 13.96
C PHE A 136 1.37 7.21 14.63
N ASN A 137 2.47 7.54 15.29
CA ASN A 137 3.31 6.58 16.00
C ASN A 137 2.52 5.87 17.11
N ALA A 138 1.66 6.59 17.84
CA ALA A 138 0.78 6.00 18.85
C ALA A 138 -0.22 5.01 18.23
N ALA A 139 -0.80 5.33 17.07
CA ALA A 139 -1.68 4.43 16.33
C ALA A 139 -0.92 3.17 15.85
N ILE A 140 0.28 3.33 15.31
CA ILE A 140 1.14 2.20 14.90
C ILE A 140 1.42 1.26 16.08
N GLN A 141 1.73 1.77 17.28
CA GLN A 141 1.93 0.92 18.46
C GLN A 141 0.67 0.11 18.83
N ARG A 142 -0.51 0.73 18.72
CA ARG A 142 -1.78 0.04 18.94
C ARG A 142 -2.04 -1.05 17.89
N ILE A 143 -1.78 -0.73 16.61
CA ILE A 143 -1.89 -1.71 15.51
C ILE A 143 -0.97 -2.90 15.75
N LYS A 144 0.29 -2.65 16.15
CA LYS A 144 1.26 -3.71 16.50
C LYS A 144 0.76 -4.58 17.66
N ALA A 145 0.08 -4.00 18.64
CA ALA A 145 -0.48 -4.74 19.76
C ALA A 145 -1.65 -5.64 19.34
N ILE A 146 -2.50 -5.16 18.41
CA ILE A 146 -3.66 -5.91 17.89
C ILE A 146 -3.23 -7.00 16.90
N ALA A 147 -2.24 -6.73 16.06
CA ALA A 147 -1.77 -7.61 15.01
C ALA A 147 -0.84 -8.75 15.50
N ARG A 148 -0.39 -8.72 16.75
CA ARG A 148 0.44 -9.82 17.30
C ARG A 148 -0.35 -11.11 17.36
N SER A 149 0.27 -12.20 16.87
CA SER A 149 -0.23 -13.58 16.95
C SER A 149 0.10 -14.22 18.29
#